data_357701828a777601345218411d3b61d7
#
_entry.id   357701828a777601345218411d3b61d7
#
_cell.length_a   1.000
_cell.length_b   1.000
_cell.length_c   1.000
_cell.angle_alpha   90.00
_cell.angle_beta   90.00
_cell.angle_gamma   90.00
#
_symmetry.space_group_name_H-M   'P 1'
#
loop_
_entity.id
_entity.type
_entity.pdbx_description
1 polymer ?
#
loop_
_entity_poly.entity_id
_entity_poly.type
_entity_poly.pdbx_seq_one_letter_code
_entity_poly.pdbx_strand_id
1 'polypeptide(L)'
;MGFRASMWMAAAIGTLGVAARAQTPASGEGAFRDLYKELIEINTTRSVGSCTRAAEAMRARLLSAGIAAGDAQILAPPDRPQDGALVAVLHGRERQAKAILLLAHIDVVEARREDWQRDPFKLVEENGWFYARGASDDKAMAAVFTDALIRYRQEGFKPRRDIKLALTCGEETPDVFNSVKWLIQNQPKVLDAEFALNEGAGGELDKNEKPMALQIQAGEKVYQDFALDASDVGGHSSRPTKNNPIVRLSTGLAKLGAYNFPVVFNEATRGYFEAQAQLQPPEVAADMRAVLDNPLDEAAVERLWAVNPGWNGMLRTTCTVTEISGGHAPNALPQRAHANVNCRILPGTPIGAVQQELVRVIADEKIGVAPTGEPGMQSPPPPLSARIMDPVRKVAAALWPGVIVVPTMTTGATDGRFLNAAGIPTYGLSGMFHDAEGPRAHGLNERIRVISLMNGRRFLYEIVKLYSNEP
;
A
#
# COMPACT_ATOMS: atom_id res chain seq x y z
N MET A 1 74.32 6.04 43.85
CA MET A 1 73.04 6.43 44.46
C MET A 1 72.45 7.53 43.60
N GLY A 2 71.49 7.24 42.77
CA GLY A 2 70.86 8.22 41.90
C GLY A 2 69.48 7.73 41.49
N PHE A 3 68.46 8.27 42.13
CA PHE A 3 67.07 8.01 41.85
C PHE A 3 66.66 8.71 40.54
N ARG A 4 66.17 7.99 39.54
CA ARG A 4 65.49 8.53 38.39
C ARG A 4 63.99 8.52 38.62
N ALA A 5 63.38 9.64 38.68
CA ALA A 5 61.91 9.83 38.71
C ALA A 5 61.36 9.70 37.28
N SER A 6 60.48 8.74 37.06
CA SER A 6 59.73 8.59 35.80
C SER A 6 58.41 9.39 35.90
N MET A 7 58.29 10.38 35.04
CA MET A 7 57.07 11.19 34.87
C MET A 7 56.09 10.46 33.96
N TRP A 8 54.90 10.08 34.45
CA TRP A 8 53.82 9.56 33.67
C TRP A 8 52.98 10.71 33.12
N MET A 9 52.96 10.85 31.81
CA MET A 9 52.05 11.80 31.12
C MET A 9 50.72 11.07 30.91
N ALA A 10 49.65 11.54 31.60
CA ALA A 10 48.28 11.08 31.36
C ALA A 10 47.73 11.82 30.12
N ALA A 11 47.47 11.08 29.05
CA ALA A 11 46.75 11.59 27.89
C ALA A 11 45.26 11.62 28.19
N ALA A 12 44.67 12.78 28.28
CA ALA A 12 43.22 12.95 28.35
C ALA A 12 42.61 12.76 26.96
N ILE A 13 41.89 11.65 26.78
CA ILE A 13 41.06 11.40 25.57
C ILE A 13 39.77 12.21 25.75
N GLY A 14 39.70 13.36 25.08
CA GLY A 14 38.47 14.13 24.98
C GLY A 14 37.49 13.45 24.06
N THR A 15 36.41 12.87 24.61
CA THR A 15 35.27 12.42 23.85
C THR A 15 34.50 13.63 23.31
N LEU A 16 34.67 13.96 22.03
CA LEU A 16 33.82 14.89 21.32
C LEU A 16 32.44 14.25 21.18
N GLY A 17 31.54 14.55 22.09
CA GLY A 17 30.13 14.27 21.96
C GLY A 17 29.56 15.07 20.77
N VAL A 18 29.23 14.38 19.69
CA VAL A 18 28.44 14.97 18.60
C VAL A 18 27.04 15.22 19.17
N ALA A 19 26.80 16.45 19.61
CA ALA A 19 25.45 16.88 19.96
C ALA A 19 24.60 16.82 18.68
N ALA A 20 23.62 15.92 18.64
CA ALA A 20 22.60 15.94 17.62
C ALA A 20 21.93 17.31 17.65
N ARG A 21 22.14 18.10 16.61
CA ARG A 21 21.45 19.38 16.44
C ARG A 21 19.96 19.08 16.35
N ALA A 22 19.20 19.44 17.36
CA ALA A 22 17.75 19.49 17.29
C ALA A 22 17.39 20.40 16.11
N GLN A 23 16.77 19.83 15.08
CA GLN A 23 16.27 20.62 13.96
C GLN A 23 15.18 21.54 14.51
N THR A 24 15.25 22.83 14.16
CA THR A 24 14.19 23.78 14.48
C THR A 24 12.87 23.25 13.87
N PRO A 25 11.79 23.13 14.66
CA PRO A 25 10.52 22.63 14.14
C PRO A 25 10.10 23.40 12.89
N ALA A 26 9.68 22.69 11.85
CA ALA A 26 9.17 23.30 10.62
C ALA A 26 7.93 24.14 10.96
N SER A 27 7.72 25.26 10.26
CA SER A 27 6.55 26.12 10.47
C SER A 27 5.26 25.30 10.45
N GLY A 28 4.43 25.43 11.48
CA GLY A 28 3.15 24.72 11.65
C GLY A 28 3.28 23.24 12.10
N GLU A 29 4.44 22.76 12.52
CA GLU A 29 4.59 21.38 12.99
C GLU A 29 3.71 21.06 14.20
N GLY A 30 3.60 21.97 15.18
CA GLY A 30 2.74 21.79 16.35
C GLY A 30 1.27 21.57 15.95
N ALA A 31 0.75 22.44 15.08
CA ALA A 31 -0.62 22.33 14.58
C ALA A 31 -0.85 21.03 13.78
N PHE A 32 0.15 20.58 13.01
CA PHE A 32 0.10 19.31 12.31
C PHE A 32 0.08 18.12 13.30
N ARG A 33 0.90 18.12 14.33
CA ARG A 33 0.91 17.08 15.37
C ARG A 33 -0.44 16.99 16.08
N ASP A 34 -1.07 18.12 16.36
CA ASP A 34 -2.41 18.19 16.96
C ASP A 34 -3.49 17.63 16.02
N LEU A 35 -3.41 17.95 14.72
CA LEU A 35 -4.30 17.42 13.70
C LEU A 35 -4.13 15.90 13.56
N TYR A 36 -2.90 15.42 13.46
CA TYR A 36 -2.59 14.01 13.34
C TYR A 36 -3.04 13.22 14.56
N LYS A 37 -2.77 13.73 15.77
CA LYS A 37 -3.25 13.13 17.01
C LYS A 37 -4.77 13.03 17.07
N GLU A 38 -5.48 14.09 16.74
CA GLU A 38 -6.94 14.08 16.71
C GLU A 38 -7.47 13.00 15.76
N LEU A 39 -6.94 12.92 14.54
CA LEU A 39 -7.36 11.93 13.56
C LEU A 39 -7.07 10.49 14.02
N ILE A 40 -5.90 10.24 14.60
CA ILE A 40 -5.51 8.93 15.13
C ILE A 40 -6.43 8.50 16.26
N GLU A 41 -6.77 9.40 17.19
CA GLU A 41 -7.53 9.08 18.40
C GLU A 41 -9.05 8.93 18.16
N ILE A 42 -9.53 9.21 16.95
CA ILE A 42 -10.87 8.83 16.53
C ILE A 42 -10.85 7.39 16.03
N ASN A 43 -11.50 6.47 16.76
CA ASN A 43 -11.63 5.09 16.31
C ASN A 43 -12.46 5.01 15.04
N THR A 44 -11.91 4.39 14.00
CA THR A 44 -12.52 4.19 12.68
C THR A 44 -12.48 2.72 12.25
N THR A 45 -12.37 1.80 13.23
CA THR A 45 -12.57 0.37 12.97
C THR A 45 -14.01 0.12 12.55
N ARG A 46 -14.22 -0.93 11.78
CA ARG A 46 -15.53 -1.28 11.28
C ARG A 46 -16.53 -1.63 12.41
N SER A 47 -16.07 -2.33 13.46
CA SER A 47 -16.96 -2.88 14.47
C SER A 47 -17.63 -1.84 15.35
N VAL A 48 -16.90 -0.78 15.74
CA VAL A 48 -17.35 0.23 16.72
C VAL A 48 -16.94 1.66 16.38
N GLY A 49 -16.23 1.83 15.25
CA GLY A 49 -15.68 3.11 14.82
C GLY A 49 -16.65 3.94 13.97
N SER A 50 -16.18 5.10 13.52
CA SER A 50 -16.91 5.95 12.58
C SER A 50 -15.95 6.79 11.75
N CYS A 51 -15.88 6.49 10.45
CA CYS A 51 -15.22 7.35 9.47
C CYS A 51 -15.87 8.73 9.40
N THR A 52 -17.19 8.81 9.51
CA THR A 52 -17.93 10.08 9.49
C THR A 52 -17.42 11.04 10.57
N ARG A 53 -17.19 10.56 11.80
CA ARG A 53 -16.63 11.39 12.88
C ARG A 53 -15.23 11.90 12.56
N ALA A 54 -14.39 11.04 11.99
CA ALA A 54 -13.03 11.43 11.57
C ALA A 54 -13.09 12.46 10.42
N ALA A 55 -13.94 12.23 9.43
CA ALA A 55 -14.19 13.12 8.31
C ALA A 55 -14.74 14.49 8.80
N GLU A 56 -15.67 14.53 9.75
CA GLU A 56 -16.19 15.75 10.36
C GLU A 56 -15.09 16.54 11.11
N ALA A 57 -14.22 15.88 11.85
CA ALA A 57 -13.10 16.52 12.53
C ALA A 57 -12.14 17.19 11.52
N MET A 58 -11.77 16.49 10.46
CA MET A 58 -10.90 17.05 9.41
C MET A 58 -11.61 18.17 8.63
N ARG A 59 -12.90 18.01 8.36
CA ARG A 59 -13.71 19.09 7.75
C ARG A 59 -13.70 20.36 8.62
N ALA A 60 -13.89 20.22 9.93
CA ALA A 60 -13.87 21.37 10.84
C ALA A 60 -12.55 22.14 10.79
N ARG A 61 -11.41 21.44 10.69
CA ARG A 61 -10.09 22.06 10.52
C ARG A 61 -9.95 22.80 9.19
N LEU A 62 -10.45 22.20 8.09
CA LEU A 62 -10.44 22.86 6.78
C LEU A 62 -11.30 24.13 6.76
N LEU A 63 -12.50 24.09 7.37
CA LEU A 63 -13.36 25.25 7.49
C LEU A 63 -12.70 26.36 8.35
N SER A 64 -12.06 25.98 9.45
CA SER A 64 -11.31 26.93 10.31
C SER A 64 -10.14 27.59 9.59
N ALA A 65 -9.54 26.92 8.61
CA ALA A 65 -8.50 27.46 7.74
C ALA A 65 -9.05 28.36 6.61
N GLY A 66 -10.38 28.45 6.45
CA GLY A 66 -11.05 29.29 5.47
C GLY A 66 -11.42 28.59 4.15
N ILE A 67 -11.41 27.24 4.08
CA ILE A 67 -12.09 26.52 3.00
C ILE A 67 -13.59 26.73 3.16
N ALA A 68 -14.29 27.05 2.09
CA ALA A 68 -15.73 27.33 2.17
C ALA A 68 -16.53 26.05 2.49
N ALA A 69 -17.65 26.20 3.19
CA ALA A 69 -18.47 25.05 3.60
C ALA A 69 -19.03 24.24 2.41
N GLY A 70 -19.29 24.90 1.28
CA GLY A 70 -19.71 24.24 0.03
C GLY A 70 -18.60 23.45 -0.65
N ASP A 71 -17.34 23.78 -0.36
CA ASP A 71 -16.13 23.14 -0.92
C ASP A 71 -15.58 22.03 -0.01
N ALA A 72 -16.24 21.72 1.11
CA ALA A 72 -15.89 20.63 2.00
C ALA A 72 -17.14 19.89 2.47
N GLN A 73 -17.41 18.72 1.93
CA GLN A 73 -18.65 17.97 2.12
C GLN A 73 -18.35 16.58 2.71
N ILE A 74 -19.25 16.11 3.57
CA ILE A 74 -19.27 14.71 4.03
C ILE A 74 -20.31 13.98 3.18
N LEU A 75 -19.90 12.90 2.54
CA LEU A 75 -20.73 12.09 1.67
C LEU A 75 -20.79 10.66 2.21
N ALA A 76 -21.98 10.17 2.48
CA ALA A 76 -22.24 8.82 2.97
C ALA A 76 -23.48 8.24 2.31
N PRO A 77 -23.60 6.92 2.12
CA PRO A 77 -24.87 6.28 1.80
C PRO A 77 -25.87 6.50 2.93
N PRO A 78 -27.17 6.69 2.62
CA PRO A 78 -28.19 6.92 3.65
C PRO A 78 -28.33 5.80 4.68
N ASP A 79 -28.06 4.56 4.27
CA ASP A 79 -28.08 3.36 5.10
C ASP A 79 -26.76 3.10 5.84
N ARG A 80 -25.72 3.91 5.59
CA ARG A 80 -24.37 3.78 6.19
C ARG A 80 -23.85 5.12 6.73
N PRO A 81 -24.53 5.73 7.69
CA PRO A 81 -24.19 7.08 8.15
C PRO A 81 -22.84 7.16 8.89
N GLN A 82 -22.24 6.01 9.28
CA GLN A 82 -20.95 5.96 9.95
C GLN A 82 -19.75 5.85 8.97
N ASP A 83 -20.03 5.53 7.69
CA ASP A 83 -19.02 5.25 6.66
C ASP A 83 -18.80 6.46 5.72
N GLY A 84 -18.99 7.68 6.25
CA GLY A 84 -18.87 8.91 5.47
C GLY A 84 -17.44 9.24 5.06
N ALA A 85 -17.28 9.69 3.81
CA ALA A 85 -16.07 10.24 3.27
C ALA A 85 -16.10 11.78 3.30
N LEU A 86 -14.95 12.43 3.57
CA LEU A 86 -14.78 13.86 3.34
C LEU A 86 -14.28 14.09 1.93
N VAL A 87 -14.97 14.95 1.18
CA VAL A 87 -14.47 15.50 -0.08
C VAL A 87 -14.31 17.00 0.06
N ALA A 88 -13.11 17.53 -0.23
CA ALA A 88 -12.84 18.95 -0.19
C ALA A 88 -12.12 19.44 -1.46
N VAL A 89 -12.26 20.73 -1.77
CA VAL A 89 -11.66 21.35 -2.96
C VAL A 89 -10.98 22.67 -2.59
N LEU A 90 -9.72 22.80 -2.99
CA LEU A 90 -9.03 24.09 -3.08
C LEU A 90 -9.02 24.52 -4.56
N HIS A 91 -9.80 25.56 -4.88
CA HIS A 91 -9.97 26.00 -6.26
C HIS A 91 -8.73 26.62 -6.88
N GLY A 92 -8.48 26.23 -8.12
CA GLY A 92 -7.44 26.76 -8.98
C GLY A 92 -7.88 28.03 -9.75
N ARG A 93 -6.91 28.66 -10.44
CA ARG A 93 -7.13 29.84 -11.28
C ARG A 93 -7.80 29.50 -12.61
N GLU A 94 -7.57 28.29 -13.12
CA GLU A 94 -8.04 27.83 -14.44
C GLU A 94 -9.08 26.72 -14.26
N ARG A 95 -10.35 27.11 -14.31
CA ARG A 95 -11.47 26.18 -14.11
C ARG A 95 -11.61 25.08 -15.16
N GLN A 96 -10.97 25.25 -16.32
CA GLN A 96 -10.96 24.26 -17.40
C GLN A 96 -9.86 23.20 -17.23
N ALA A 97 -8.87 23.46 -16.39
CA ALA A 97 -7.82 22.49 -16.09
C ALA A 97 -8.38 21.37 -15.21
N LYS A 98 -8.15 20.11 -15.59
CA LYS A 98 -8.55 18.98 -14.76
C LYS A 98 -7.83 19.03 -13.40
N ALA A 99 -8.56 18.73 -12.34
CA ALA A 99 -8.04 18.69 -10.98
C ALA A 99 -6.98 17.62 -10.79
N ILE A 100 -6.21 17.72 -9.71
CA ILE A 100 -5.52 16.58 -9.12
C ILE A 100 -6.28 16.13 -7.87
N LEU A 101 -6.27 14.82 -7.59
CA LEU A 101 -6.94 14.24 -6.43
C LEU A 101 -5.90 13.72 -5.43
N LEU A 102 -6.06 14.11 -4.18
CA LEU A 102 -5.33 13.58 -3.03
C LEU A 102 -6.27 12.60 -2.33
N LEU A 103 -5.96 11.32 -2.39
CA LEU A 103 -6.77 10.25 -1.85
C LEU A 103 -6.05 9.59 -0.67
N ALA A 104 -6.76 9.38 0.43
CA ALA A 104 -6.26 8.64 1.59
C ALA A 104 -7.45 8.01 2.33
N HIS A 105 -7.30 6.77 2.80
CA HIS A 105 -8.35 6.18 3.62
C HIS A 105 -8.17 6.53 5.11
N ILE A 106 -9.30 6.58 5.83
CA ILE A 106 -9.32 6.92 7.26
C ILE A 106 -9.87 5.81 8.13
N ASP A 107 -10.41 4.75 7.54
CA ASP A 107 -10.70 3.51 8.27
C ASP A 107 -9.41 2.76 8.63
N VAL A 108 -9.51 1.88 9.58
CA VAL A 108 -8.39 1.06 10.06
C VAL A 108 -8.87 -0.35 10.38
N VAL A 109 -8.01 -1.35 10.22
CA VAL A 109 -8.28 -2.71 10.66
C VAL A 109 -8.49 -2.79 12.17
N GLU A 110 -9.16 -3.83 12.63
CA GLU A 110 -9.45 -4.06 14.04
C GLU A 110 -8.16 -4.11 14.89
N ALA A 111 -8.27 -3.60 16.11
CA ALA A 111 -7.19 -3.67 17.10
C ALA A 111 -7.79 -3.92 18.50
N ARG A 112 -7.42 -5.03 19.13
CA ARG A 112 -7.85 -5.39 20.47
C ARG A 112 -6.87 -4.83 21.49
N ARG A 113 -7.36 -4.08 22.46
CA ARG A 113 -6.53 -3.42 23.47
C ARG A 113 -5.64 -4.39 24.23
N GLU A 114 -6.14 -5.58 24.52
CA GLU A 114 -5.44 -6.63 25.25
C GLU A 114 -4.21 -7.19 24.55
N ASP A 115 -4.18 -7.12 23.21
CA ASP A 115 -3.06 -7.61 22.40
C ASP A 115 -1.94 -6.57 22.25
N TRP A 116 -2.22 -5.30 22.56
CA TRP A 116 -1.29 -4.19 22.35
C TRP A 116 -0.57 -3.78 23.63
N GLN A 117 0.71 -3.47 23.53
CA GLN A 117 1.48 -2.91 24.64
C GLN A 117 0.99 -1.51 25.03
N ARG A 118 0.50 -0.73 24.06
CA ARG A 118 -0.06 0.61 24.20
C ARG A 118 -1.53 0.59 23.78
N ASP A 119 -2.31 1.60 24.19
CA ASP A 119 -3.66 1.76 23.65
C ASP A 119 -3.59 2.03 22.15
N PRO A 120 -4.18 1.17 21.28
CA PRO A 120 -4.11 1.31 19.83
C PRO A 120 -4.79 2.58 19.30
N PHE A 121 -5.69 3.19 20.09
CA PHE A 121 -6.43 4.41 19.71
C PHE A 121 -5.97 5.64 20.51
N LYS A 122 -4.71 5.62 20.98
CA LYS A 122 -4.01 6.76 21.56
C LYS A 122 -2.68 6.94 20.87
N LEU A 123 -2.41 8.15 20.38
CA LEU A 123 -1.12 8.45 19.77
C LEU A 123 -0.03 8.54 20.84
N VAL A 124 0.90 7.61 20.84
CA VAL A 124 2.03 7.57 21.78
C VAL A 124 3.30 7.86 21.03
N GLU A 125 4.05 8.88 21.45
CA GLU A 125 5.39 9.18 20.94
C GLU A 125 6.44 8.63 21.90
N GLU A 126 7.25 7.68 21.42
CA GLU A 126 8.34 7.08 22.18
C GLU A 126 9.56 6.85 21.29
N ASN A 127 10.73 7.25 21.76
CA ASN A 127 12.02 7.00 21.09
C ASN A 127 12.05 7.40 19.60
N GLY A 128 11.38 8.49 19.24
CA GLY A 128 11.31 9.00 17.86
C GLY A 128 10.31 8.27 16.95
N TRP A 129 9.40 7.48 17.54
CA TRP A 129 8.33 6.82 16.85
C TRP A 129 6.97 7.25 17.38
N PHE A 130 6.00 7.35 16.49
CA PHE A 130 4.58 7.35 16.82
C PHE A 130 4.03 5.93 16.75
N TYR A 131 3.28 5.54 17.77
CA TYR A 131 2.60 4.24 17.88
C TYR A 131 1.11 4.46 18.00
N ALA A 132 0.33 3.88 17.11
CA ALA A 132 -1.11 3.73 17.17
C ALA A 132 -1.60 2.87 16.00
N ARG A 133 -2.82 2.37 16.02
CA ARG A 133 -3.50 1.83 14.84
C ARG A 133 -3.82 2.97 13.87
N GLY A 134 -3.46 2.81 12.59
CA GLY A 134 -3.55 3.86 11.56
C GLY A 134 -2.41 4.88 11.61
N ALA A 135 -1.39 4.67 12.48
CA ALA A 135 -0.25 5.58 12.53
C ALA A 135 0.55 5.65 11.23
N SER A 136 0.49 4.60 10.43
CA SER A 136 1.10 4.57 9.10
C SER A 136 0.06 4.34 8.02
N ASP A 137 -0.90 3.47 8.26
CA ASP A 137 -1.88 2.94 7.33
C ASP A 137 -3.30 3.36 7.71
N ASP A 138 -3.91 4.39 7.09
CA ASP A 138 -3.31 5.42 6.20
C ASP A 138 -3.60 6.84 6.74
N LYS A 139 -3.93 6.96 8.05
CA LYS A 139 -4.20 8.27 8.65
C LYS A 139 -2.99 9.21 8.62
N ALA A 140 -1.78 8.69 8.41
CA ALA A 140 -0.59 9.51 8.18
C ALA A 140 -0.73 10.36 6.91
N MET A 141 -1.07 9.77 5.77
CA MET A 141 -1.29 10.51 4.54
C MET A 141 -2.53 11.38 4.61
N ALA A 142 -3.62 10.88 5.20
CA ALA A 142 -4.84 11.66 5.43
C ALA A 142 -4.56 12.96 6.19
N ALA A 143 -3.75 12.89 7.25
CA ALA A 143 -3.31 14.06 8.02
C ALA A 143 -2.41 14.99 7.19
N VAL A 144 -1.46 14.44 6.44
CA VAL A 144 -0.53 15.22 5.61
C VAL A 144 -1.27 15.96 4.49
N PHE A 145 -2.19 15.30 3.81
CA PHE A 145 -2.99 15.95 2.76
C PHE A 145 -3.92 17.02 3.32
N THR A 146 -4.53 16.78 4.47
CA THR A 146 -5.37 17.78 5.16
C THR A 146 -4.55 19.01 5.56
N ASP A 147 -3.36 18.80 6.16
CA ASP A 147 -2.42 19.87 6.52
C ASP A 147 -1.95 20.65 5.29
N ALA A 148 -1.69 19.97 4.18
CA ALA A 148 -1.28 20.62 2.94
C ALA A 148 -2.34 21.61 2.45
N LEU A 149 -3.63 21.21 2.39
CA LEU A 149 -4.72 22.10 2.00
C LEU A 149 -4.88 23.28 2.96
N ILE A 150 -4.78 23.05 4.27
CA ILE A 150 -4.82 24.09 5.29
C ILE A 150 -3.72 25.13 5.04
N ARG A 151 -2.49 24.67 4.85
CA ARG A 151 -1.33 25.54 4.62
C ARG A 151 -1.46 26.31 3.30
N TYR A 152 -1.84 25.65 2.21
CA TYR A 152 -2.08 26.33 0.93
C TYR A 152 -3.10 27.45 1.06
N ARG A 153 -4.18 27.19 1.79
CA ARG A 153 -5.22 28.21 2.02
C ARG A 153 -4.71 29.37 2.87
N GLN A 154 -3.99 29.09 3.95
CA GLN A 154 -3.44 30.10 4.86
C GLN A 154 -2.32 30.94 4.21
N GLU A 155 -1.49 30.33 3.37
CA GLU A 155 -0.43 30.99 2.62
C GLU A 155 -0.94 31.79 1.41
N GLY A 156 -2.24 31.68 1.09
CA GLY A 156 -2.83 32.32 -0.09
C GLY A 156 -2.34 31.72 -1.42
N PHE A 157 -1.88 30.47 -1.38
CA PHE A 157 -1.46 29.75 -2.58
C PHE A 157 -2.63 29.61 -3.56
N LYS A 158 -2.40 29.97 -4.81
CA LYS A 158 -3.39 29.88 -5.89
C LYS A 158 -2.87 28.92 -6.96
N PRO A 159 -3.23 27.63 -6.88
CA PRO A 159 -2.84 26.66 -7.88
C PRO A 159 -3.41 27.01 -9.26
N ARG A 160 -2.84 26.47 -10.32
CA ARG A 160 -3.41 26.60 -11.66
C ARG A 160 -4.72 25.81 -11.78
N ARG A 161 -4.73 24.56 -11.32
CA ARG A 161 -5.87 23.64 -11.33
C ARG A 161 -6.41 23.38 -9.93
N ASP A 162 -7.62 22.89 -9.83
CA ASP A 162 -8.21 22.49 -8.55
C ASP A 162 -7.37 21.37 -7.90
N ILE A 163 -7.22 21.45 -6.58
CA ILE A 163 -6.71 20.37 -5.74
C ILE A 163 -7.90 19.82 -4.96
N LYS A 164 -8.25 18.56 -5.24
CA LYS A 164 -9.27 17.83 -4.52
C LYS A 164 -8.64 16.97 -3.44
N LEU A 165 -9.32 16.84 -2.31
CA LEU A 165 -9.00 15.92 -1.22
C LEU A 165 -10.18 14.97 -1.05
N ALA A 166 -9.92 13.67 -0.99
CA ALA A 166 -10.90 12.67 -0.58
C ALA A 166 -10.31 11.84 0.57
N LEU A 167 -10.92 11.94 1.75
CA LEU A 167 -10.65 11.06 2.88
C LEU A 167 -11.73 10.00 2.92
N THR A 168 -11.37 8.76 2.63
CA THR A 168 -12.29 7.68 2.27
C THR A 168 -12.44 6.64 3.38
N CYS A 169 -13.44 5.77 3.28
CA CYS A 169 -13.75 4.71 4.24
C CYS A 169 -13.98 3.38 3.53
N GLY A 170 -13.52 2.29 4.15
CA GLY A 170 -13.79 0.94 3.68
C GLY A 170 -12.72 0.40 2.72
N GLU A 171 -11.52 0.99 2.73
CA GLU A 171 -10.35 0.41 2.04
C GLU A 171 -10.00 -0.96 2.65
N GLU A 172 -9.96 -1.03 3.97
CA GLU A 172 -9.61 -2.20 4.76
C GLU A 172 -10.69 -3.30 4.79
N THR A 173 -11.91 -2.98 4.37
CA THR A 173 -13.05 -3.90 4.37
C THR A 173 -13.91 -3.79 3.10
N PRO A 174 -13.29 -3.88 1.90
CA PRO A 174 -13.97 -3.57 0.64
C PRO A 174 -15.11 -4.52 0.28
N ASP A 175 -15.11 -5.74 0.81
CA ASP A 175 -16.17 -6.73 0.62
C ASP A 175 -17.50 -6.33 1.27
N VAL A 176 -17.45 -5.39 2.22
CA VAL A 176 -18.62 -4.91 2.94
C VAL A 176 -19.10 -3.58 2.39
N PHE A 177 -18.17 -2.64 2.25
CA PHE A 177 -18.38 -1.31 1.74
C PHE A 177 -17.04 -0.67 1.39
N ASN A 178 -17.05 0.13 0.32
CA ASN A 178 -15.91 0.98 -0.04
C ASN A 178 -16.44 2.30 -0.58
N SER A 179 -16.06 3.40 0.06
CA SER A 179 -16.58 4.72 -0.28
C SER A 179 -16.08 5.22 -1.63
N VAL A 180 -14.89 4.84 -2.10
CA VAL A 180 -14.41 5.22 -3.45
C VAL A 180 -15.27 4.56 -4.52
N LYS A 181 -15.54 3.25 -4.39
CA LYS A 181 -16.44 2.51 -5.28
C LYS A 181 -17.83 3.17 -5.30
N TRP A 182 -18.37 3.50 -4.13
CA TRP A 182 -19.66 4.15 -4.00
C TRP A 182 -19.68 5.56 -4.62
N LEU A 183 -18.65 6.39 -4.37
CA LEU A 183 -18.55 7.74 -4.93
C LEU A 183 -18.45 7.72 -6.45
N ILE A 184 -17.66 6.80 -7.04
CA ILE A 184 -17.59 6.64 -8.49
C ILE A 184 -18.95 6.34 -9.09
N GLN A 185 -19.76 5.50 -8.43
CA GLN A 185 -21.07 5.11 -8.92
C GLN A 185 -22.16 6.19 -8.74
N ASN A 186 -22.10 6.92 -7.62
CA ASN A 186 -23.20 7.81 -7.22
C ASN A 186 -22.87 9.31 -7.34
N GLN A 187 -21.58 9.67 -7.23
CA GLN A 187 -21.09 11.06 -7.19
C GLN A 187 -19.78 11.22 -8.00
N PRO A 188 -19.67 10.71 -9.26
CA PRO A 188 -18.38 10.61 -9.98
C PRO A 188 -17.66 11.94 -10.12
N LYS A 189 -18.40 13.06 -10.20
CA LYS A 189 -17.80 14.40 -10.35
C LYS A 189 -16.93 14.83 -9.19
N VAL A 190 -17.18 14.32 -7.97
CA VAL A 190 -16.38 14.72 -6.80
C VAL A 190 -14.95 14.15 -6.85
N LEU A 191 -14.78 12.97 -7.49
CA LEU A 191 -13.48 12.33 -7.67
C LEU A 191 -12.84 12.63 -9.04
N ASP A 192 -13.58 13.21 -10.02
CA ASP A 192 -13.04 13.48 -11.36
C ASP A 192 -11.77 14.32 -11.27
N ALA A 193 -10.67 13.76 -11.80
CA ALA A 193 -9.35 14.35 -11.77
C ALA A 193 -8.54 13.89 -12.99
N GLU A 194 -7.44 14.55 -13.28
CA GLU A 194 -6.48 14.11 -14.30
C GLU A 194 -5.71 12.88 -13.83
N PHE A 195 -5.31 12.90 -12.56
CA PHE A 195 -4.71 11.78 -11.85
C PHE A 195 -4.90 11.95 -10.34
N ALA A 196 -4.62 10.88 -9.59
CA ALA A 196 -4.67 10.88 -8.14
C ALA A 196 -3.31 10.50 -7.53
N LEU A 197 -3.03 11.07 -6.35
CA LEU A 197 -2.00 10.58 -5.43
C LEU A 197 -2.69 9.83 -4.31
N ASN A 198 -2.19 8.64 -4.01
CA ASN A 198 -2.74 7.72 -3.03
C ASN A 198 -1.61 7.12 -2.18
N GLU A 199 -1.97 6.31 -1.21
CA GLU A 199 -1.05 5.42 -0.49
C GLU A 199 -0.37 4.40 -1.42
N GLY A 200 0.51 3.56 -0.86
CA GLY A 200 1.03 2.34 -1.50
C GLY A 200 2.53 2.35 -1.76
N ALA A 201 3.21 3.49 -1.70
CA ALA A 201 4.66 3.53 -1.81
C ALA A 201 5.29 4.54 -0.85
N GLY A 202 6.45 4.18 -0.34
CA GLY A 202 7.24 4.99 0.59
C GLY A 202 8.69 5.08 0.16
N GLY A 203 9.55 5.45 1.10
CA GLY A 203 10.99 5.46 0.91
C GLY A 203 11.68 4.32 1.64
N GLU A 204 12.81 3.90 1.14
CA GLU A 204 13.69 2.90 1.75
C GLU A 204 14.88 3.59 2.43
N LEU A 205 15.21 3.16 3.65
CA LEU A 205 16.41 3.57 4.36
C LEU A 205 17.52 2.53 4.18
N ASP A 206 18.77 3.01 4.10
CA ASP A 206 19.93 2.14 4.19
C ASP A 206 20.19 1.67 5.66
N LYS A 207 21.19 0.81 5.84
CA LYS A 207 21.59 0.31 7.17
C LYS A 207 22.03 1.41 8.17
N ASN A 208 22.30 2.62 7.70
CA ASN A 208 22.68 3.78 8.50
C ASN A 208 21.50 4.77 8.65
N GLU A 209 20.27 4.32 8.34
CA GLU A 209 19.05 5.12 8.41
C GLU A 209 19.03 6.35 7.47
N LYS A 210 19.78 6.29 6.37
CA LYS A 210 19.76 7.34 5.35
C LYS A 210 18.78 6.97 4.23
N PRO A 211 18.01 7.94 3.71
CA PRO A 211 17.21 7.76 2.51
C PRO A 211 18.02 7.22 1.34
N MET A 212 17.63 6.07 0.78
CA MET A 212 18.31 5.37 -0.29
C MET A 212 17.48 5.36 -1.59
N ALA A 213 16.22 5.00 -1.49
CA ALA A 213 15.28 4.97 -2.60
C ALA A 213 13.96 5.60 -2.21
N LEU A 214 13.31 6.31 -3.13
CA LEU A 214 11.93 6.77 -3.03
C LEU A 214 11.11 6.03 -4.06
N GLN A 215 10.13 5.26 -3.61
CA GLN A 215 9.26 4.51 -4.51
C GLN A 215 8.07 5.35 -4.98
N ILE A 216 7.63 5.08 -6.21
CA ILE A 216 6.36 5.52 -6.77
C ILE A 216 5.61 4.30 -7.28
N GLN A 217 4.46 4.00 -6.69
CA GLN A 217 3.62 2.89 -7.12
C GLN A 217 2.83 3.29 -8.36
N ALA A 218 2.97 2.48 -9.40
CA ALA A 218 2.20 2.60 -10.65
C ALA A 218 1.67 1.22 -11.06
N GLY A 219 0.69 0.77 -10.33
CA GLY A 219 0.00 -0.50 -10.54
C GLY A 219 -0.09 -1.36 -9.29
N GLU A 220 -1.03 -2.27 -9.33
CA GLU A 220 -1.34 -3.22 -8.27
C GLU A 220 -1.93 -4.50 -8.84
N LYS A 221 -1.78 -5.61 -8.13
CA LYS A 221 -2.30 -6.90 -8.59
C LYS A 221 -3.80 -7.02 -8.34
N VAL A 222 -4.45 -7.79 -9.20
CA VAL A 222 -5.87 -8.09 -9.06
C VAL A 222 -6.03 -9.29 -8.12
N TYR A 223 -6.84 -9.11 -7.08
CA TYR A 223 -7.24 -10.18 -6.17
C TYR A 223 -8.36 -11.00 -6.80
N GLN A 224 -8.22 -12.33 -6.81
CA GLN A 224 -9.31 -13.22 -7.20
C GLN A 224 -9.17 -14.57 -6.50
N ASP A 225 -10.26 -15.02 -5.90
CA ASP A 225 -10.36 -16.38 -5.37
C ASP A 225 -10.98 -17.32 -6.40
N PHE A 226 -10.52 -18.58 -6.38
CA PHE A 226 -11.09 -19.67 -7.17
C PHE A 226 -11.44 -20.82 -6.25
N ALA A 227 -12.69 -21.31 -6.35
CA ALA A 227 -13.11 -22.56 -5.75
C ALA A 227 -12.67 -23.72 -6.64
N LEU A 228 -12.09 -24.74 -6.03
CA LEU A 228 -11.78 -26.01 -6.63
C LEU A 228 -12.62 -27.09 -5.96
N ASP A 229 -13.51 -27.71 -6.70
CA ASP A 229 -14.47 -28.70 -6.20
C ASP A 229 -14.33 -30.04 -6.88
N ALA A 230 -14.18 -31.09 -6.09
CA ALA A 230 -14.22 -32.48 -6.56
C ALA A 230 -15.34 -33.24 -5.83
N SER A 231 -16.10 -34.06 -6.55
CA SER A 231 -17.20 -34.86 -5.99
C SER A 231 -17.22 -36.29 -6.49
N ASP A 232 -17.82 -37.19 -5.68
CA ASP A 232 -18.12 -38.56 -6.03
C ASP A 232 -19.35 -39.02 -5.23
N VAL A 233 -19.89 -40.19 -5.58
CA VAL A 233 -21.05 -40.79 -4.89
C VAL A 233 -20.73 -41.21 -3.45
N GLY A 234 -19.46 -41.41 -3.12
CA GLY A 234 -19.02 -41.93 -1.83
C GLY A 234 -19.22 -43.43 -1.68
N GLY A 235 -19.20 -43.93 -0.44
CA GLY A 235 -19.41 -45.36 -0.15
C GLY A 235 -18.72 -45.78 1.15
N HIS A 236 -18.69 -47.10 1.38
CA HIS A 236 -18.02 -47.68 2.56
C HIS A 236 -16.50 -47.75 2.33
N SER A 237 -15.71 -47.29 3.30
CA SER A 237 -14.24 -47.20 3.16
C SER A 237 -13.54 -48.55 2.95
N SER A 238 -14.15 -49.68 3.37
CA SER A 238 -13.61 -51.02 3.14
C SER A 238 -13.69 -51.47 1.66
N ARG A 239 -14.38 -50.69 0.79
CA ARG A 239 -14.50 -50.95 -0.65
C ARG A 239 -13.99 -49.74 -1.43
N PRO A 240 -12.67 -49.47 -1.38
CA PRO A 240 -12.10 -48.27 -1.99
C PRO A 240 -12.28 -48.26 -3.51
N THR A 241 -12.71 -47.13 -4.05
CA THR A 241 -12.77 -46.91 -5.51
C THR A 241 -11.56 -46.08 -5.94
N LYS A 242 -11.29 -46.04 -7.26
CA LYS A 242 -10.24 -45.16 -7.81
C LYS A 242 -10.66 -43.67 -7.82
N ASN A 243 -11.94 -43.37 -7.59
CA ASN A 243 -12.50 -42.05 -7.61
C ASN A 243 -12.66 -41.54 -6.16
N ASN A 244 -11.60 -40.99 -5.56
CA ASN A 244 -11.65 -40.36 -4.25
C ASN A 244 -11.45 -38.84 -4.41
N PRO A 245 -12.47 -38.02 -4.12
CA PRO A 245 -12.40 -36.56 -4.27
C PRO A 245 -11.24 -35.91 -3.53
N ILE A 246 -10.92 -36.38 -2.31
CA ILE A 246 -9.79 -35.83 -1.54
C ILE A 246 -8.47 -36.10 -2.26
N VAL A 247 -8.23 -37.37 -2.70
CA VAL A 247 -6.99 -37.73 -3.40
C VAL A 247 -6.87 -37.00 -4.72
N ARG A 248 -7.97 -36.89 -5.46
CA ARG A 248 -8.04 -36.18 -6.74
C ARG A 248 -7.71 -34.71 -6.56
N LEU A 249 -8.37 -34.01 -5.61
CA LEU A 249 -8.15 -32.62 -5.34
C LEU A 249 -6.69 -32.36 -4.85
N SER A 250 -6.21 -33.19 -3.92
CA SER A 250 -4.83 -33.09 -3.43
C SER A 250 -3.80 -33.24 -4.56
N THR A 251 -4.03 -34.14 -5.52
CA THR A 251 -3.17 -34.29 -6.70
C THR A 251 -3.16 -33.02 -7.56
N GLY A 252 -4.35 -32.45 -7.80
CA GLY A 252 -4.49 -31.18 -8.53
C GLY A 252 -3.77 -30.02 -7.83
N LEU A 253 -3.95 -29.92 -6.50
CA LEU A 253 -3.30 -28.88 -5.69
C LEU A 253 -1.76 -29.02 -5.66
N ALA A 254 -1.24 -30.26 -5.63
CA ALA A 254 0.20 -30.49 -5.73
C ALA A 254 0.78 -30.00 -7.06
N LYS A 255 0.05 -30.19 -8.17
CA LYS A 255 0.46 -29.66 -9.48
C LYS A 255 0.45 -28.13 -9.49
N LEU A 256 -0.58 -27.50 -8.91
CA LEU A 256 -0.65 -26.05 -8.79
C LEU A 256 0.47 -25.48 -7.93
N GLY A 257 0.80 -26.13 -6.81
CA GLY A 257 1.89 -25.73 -5.92
C GLY A 257 3.28 -25.82 -6.57
N ALA A 258 3.44 -26.65 -7.60
CA ALA A 258 4.68 -26.78 -8.39
C ALA A 258 4.70 -25.91 -9.65
N TYR A 259 3.59 -25.21 -9.97
CA TYR A 259 3.46 -24.44 -11.19
C TYR A 259 3.80 -22.97 -10.96
N ASN A 260 4.65 -22.43 -11.82
CA ASN A 260 4.95 -21.02 -11.89
C ASN A 260 4.33 -20.41 -13.15
N PHE A 261 3.53 -19.34 -12.98
CA PHE A 261 3.10 -18.53 -14.13
C PHE A 261 4.31 -17.86 -14.79
N PRO A 262 4.24 -17.56 -16.11
CA PRO A 262 5.34 -16.88 -16.81
C PRO A 262 5.67 -15.52 -16.18
N VAL A 263 6.94 -15.14 -16.24
CA VAL A 263 7.39 -13.77 -15.92
C VAL A 263 6.90 -12.81 -16.99
N VAL A 264 6.25 -11.74 -16.54
CA VAL A 264 5.76 -10.65 -17.41
C VAL A 264 6.06 -9.31 -16.77
N PHE A 265 6.89 -8.52 -17.44
CA PHE A 265 7.16 -7.15 -17.03
C PHE A 265 6.11 -6.17 -17.57
N ASN A 266 5.68 -5.25 -16.71
CA ASN A 266 5.09 -3.98 -17.12
C ASN A 266 6.13 -2.85 -16.94
N GLU A 267 5.77 -1.61 -17.27
CA GLU A 267 6.67 -0.46 -17.16
C GLU A 267 7.19 -0.27 -15.72
N ALA A 268 6.30 -0.39 -14.72
CA ALA A 268 6.65 -0.21 -13.31
C ALA A 268 7.59 -1.31 -12.80
N THR A 269 7.28 -2.59 -13.08
CA THR A 269 8.11 -3.70 -12.61
C THR A 269 9.45 -3.76 -13.32
N ARG A 270 9.52 -3.45 -14.62
CA ARG A 270 10.80 -3.33 -15.32
C ARG A 270 11.67 -2.24 -14.71
N GLY A 271 11.12 -1.03 -14.55
CA GLY A 271 11.84 0.08 -13.93
C GLY A 271 12.25 -0.20 -12.48
N TYR A 272 11.43 -0.97 -11.73
CA TYR A 272 11.79 -1.43 -10.38
C TYR A 272 13.07 -2.27 -10.40
N PHE A 273 13.11 -3.34 -11.22
CA PHE A 273 14.27 -4.24 -11.28
C PHE A 273 15.51 -3.55 -11.83
N GLU A 274 15.37 -2.65 -12.82
CA GLU A 274 16.47 -1.83 -13.34
C GLU A 274 17.09 -0.91 -12.26
N ALA A 275 16.25 -0.29 -11.44
CA ALA A 275 16.70 0.59 -10.36
C ALA A 275 17.27 -0.22 -9.18
N GLN A 276 16.59 -1.27 -8.75
CA GLN A 276 17.04 -2.12 -7.64
C GLN A 276 18.36 -2.84 -7.95
N ALA A 277 18.62 -3.21 -9.20
CA ALA A 277 19.91 -3.78 -9.61
C ALA A 277 21.12 -2.83 -9.41
N GLN A 278 20.86 -1.53 -9.13
CA GLN A 278 21.92 -0.57 -8.77
C GLN A 278 22.15 -0.50 -7.26
N LEU A 279 21.18 -0.95 -6.45
CA LEU A 279 21.18 -0.84 -4.99
C LEU A 279 21.51 -2.14 -4.29
N GLN A 280 21.27 -3.28 -4.96
CA GLN A 280 21.43 -4.60 -4.38
C GLN A 280 22.89 -5.08 -4.42
N PRO A 281 23.26 -6.05 -3.56
CA PRO A 281 24.56 -6.71 -3.64
C PRO A 281 24.84 -7.29 -5.04
N PRO A 282 26.12 -7.40 -5.46
CA PRO A 282 26.49 -7.77 -6.84
C PRO A 282 25.82 -9.04 -7.37
N GLU A 283 25.65 -10.07 -6.53
CA GLU A 283 25.04 -11.35 -6.90
C GLU A 283 23.55 -11.19 -7.19
N VAL A 284 22.81 -10.51 -6.30
CA VAL A 284 21.38 -10.22 -6.49
C VAL A 284 21.16 -9.30 -7.70
N ALA A 285 22.02 -8.30 -7.84
CA ALA A 285 22.01 -7.39 -8.99
C ALA A 285 22.25 -8.11 -10.32
N ALA A 286 23.11 -9.15 -10.33
CA ALA A 286 23.34 -9.97 -11.50
C ALA A 286 22.08 -10.78 -11.89
N ASP A 287 21.41 -11.39 -10.90
CA ASP A 287 20.16 -12.12 -11.12
C ASP A 287 19.04 -11.19 -11.62
N MET A 288 18.90 -9.98 -11.06
CA MET A 288 17.94 -8.98 -11.53
C MET A 288 18.17 -8.63 -13.01
N ARG A 289 19.44 -8.40 -13.42
CA ARG A 289 19.77 -8.14 -14.83
C ARG A 289 19.50 -9.35 -15.72
N ALA A 290 19.85 -10.57 -15.24
CA ALA A 290 19.58 -11.80 -15.99
C ALA A 290 18.09 -11.96 -16.31
N VAL A 291 17.20 -11.71 -15.34
CA VAL A 291 15.74 -11.78 -15.55
C VAL A 291 15.23 -10.65 -16.45
N LEU A 292 15.81 -9.44 -16.37
CA LEU A 292 15.48 -8.33 -17.25
C LEU A 292 15.85 -8.62 -18.72
N ASP A 293 16.99 -9.27 -18.94
CA ASP A 293 17.50 -9.66 -20.27
C ASP A 293 16.76 -10.90 -20.81
N ASN A 294 16.48 -11.88 -19.94
CA ASN A 294 15.79 -13.10 -20.27
C ASN A 294 14.75 -13.48 -19.22
N PRO A 295 13.48 -13.10 -19.41
CA PRO A 295 12.39 -13.45 -18.48
C PRO A 295 12.13 -14.96 -18.31
N LEU A 296 12.75 -15.82 -19.13
CA LEU A 296 12.67 -17.28 -19.04
C LEU A 296 13.79 -17.89 -18.19
N ASP A 297 14.68 -17.09 -17.62
CA ASP A 297 15.72 -17.58 -16.68
C ASP A 297 15.11 -17.91 -15.31
N GLU A 298 14.41 -19.03 -15.24
CA GLU A 298 13.77 -19.49 -14.00
C GLU A 298 14.79 -19.69 -12.85
N ALA A 299 16.05 -20.03 -13.16
CA ALA A 299 17.06 -20.20 -12.13
C ALA A 299 17.41 -18.87 -11.44
N ALA A 300 17.49 -17.77 -12.19
CA ALA A 300 17.68 -16.44 -11.63
C ALA A 300 16.42 -16.00 -10.84
N VAL A 301 15.20 -16.27 -11.36
CA VAL A 301 13.95 -15.98 -10.65
C VAL A 301 13.86 -16.71 -9.31
N GLU A 302 14.22 -17.99 -9.26
CA GLU A 302 14.22 -18.79 -8.03
C GLU A 302 15.21 -18.23 -6.98
N ARG A 303 16.41 -17.81 -7.42
CA ARG A 303 17.35 -17.16 -6.49
C ARG A 303 16.83 -15.83 -5.96
N LEU A 304 16.20 -15.00 -6.82
CA LEU A 304 15.56 -13.77 -6.40
C LEU A 304 14.39 -14.03 -5.43
N TRP A 305 13.58 -15.06 -5.70
CA TRP A 305 12.50 -15.48 -4.81
C TRP A 305 13.00 -15.90 -3.43
N ALA A 306 14.09 -16.65 -3.39
CA ALA A 306 14.71 -17.07 -2.12
C ALA A 306 15.21 -15.89 -1.28
N VAL A 307 15.64 -14.79 -1.92
CA VAL A 307 16.04 -13.55 -1.23
C VAL A 307 14.83 -12.75 -0.78
N ASN A 308 13.84 -12.57 -1.65
CA ASN A 308 12.64 -11.77 -1.37
C ASN A 308 11.42 -12.32 -2.13
N PRO A 309 10.47 -12.97 -1.44
CA PRO A 309 9.24 -13.48 -2.06
C PRO A 309 8.40 -12.42 -2.78
N GLY A 310 8.48 -11.16 -2.34
CA GLY A 310 7.79 -10.04 -2.98
C GLY A 310 8.24 -9.82 -4.43
N TRP A 311 9.52 -10.06 -4.74
CA TRP A 311 10.02 -9.94 -6.11
C TRP A 311 9.40 -10.97 -7.05
N ASN A 312 9.23 -12.23 -6.60
CA ASN A 312 8.49 -13.23 -7.38
C ASN A 312 7.04 -12.79 -7.62
N GLY A 313 6.39 -12.22 -6.57
CA GLY A 313 5.04 -11.66 -6.67
C GLY A 313 4.93 -10.50 -7.68
N MET A 314 5.97 -9.69 -7.83
CA MET A 314 6.02 -8.60 -8.81
C MET A 314 6.24 -9.10 -10.25
N LEU A 315 6.95 -10.20 -10.41
CA LEU A 315 7.34 -10.73 -11.72
C LEU A 315 6.21 -11.51 -12.42
N ARG A 316 5.30 -12.13 -11.67
CA ARG A 316 4.30 -13.05 -12.24
C ARG A 316 2.96 -13.06 -11.50
N THR A 317 1.91 -13.55 -12.13
CA THR A 317 0.70 -13.97 -11.43
C THR A 317 1.07 -15.08 -10.44
N THR A 318 0.55 -15.00 -9.22
CA THR A 318 0.77 -16.01 -8.18
C THR A 318 -0.56 -16.53 -7.68
N CYS A 319 -0.68 -17.87 -7.54
CA CYS A 319 -1.87 -18.52 -7.01
C CYS A 319 -1.46 -19.44 -5.85
N THR A 320 -2.08 -19.25 -4.69
CA THR A 320 -1.75 -19.98 -3.46
C THR A 320 -2.98 -20.66 -2.91
N VAL A 321 -2.86 -21.95 -2.54
CA VAL A 321 -3.92 -22.67 -1.82
C VAL A 321 -4.00 -22.11 -0.41
N THR A 322 -5.16 -21.57 -0.04
CA THR A 322 -5.38 -20.93 1.28
C THR A 322 -6.29 -21.74 2.19
N GLU A 323 -7.20 -22.53 1.60
CA GLU A 323 -8.12 -23.37 2.37
C GLU A 323 -8.30 -24.72 1.67
N ILE A 324 -8.51 -25.78 2.47
CA ILE A 324 -8.85 -27.12 2.01
C ILE A 324 -9.78 -27.80 3.00
N SER A 325 -10.80 -28.51 2.49
CA SER A 325 -11.72 -29.31 3.29
C SER A 325 -12.19 -30.55 2.52
N GLY A 326 -12.64 -31.60 3.24
CA GLY A 326 -13.18 -32.78 2.60
C GLY A 326 -13.46 -33.92 3.54
N GLY A 327 -14.32 -34.84 3.10
CA GLY A 327 -14.79 -35.99 3.89
C GLY A 327 -15.85 -35.60 4.94
N HIS A 328 -16.50 -36.62 5.51
CA HIS A 328 -17.56 -36.44 6.51
C HIS A 328 -17.54 -37.50 7.62
N ALA A 329 -16.86 -38.65 7.40
CA ALA A 329 -16.74 -39.70 8.39
C ALA A 329 -15.48 -40.56 8.15
N PRO A 330 -14.82 -41.07 9.21
CA PRO A 330 -13.56 -41.84 9.07
C PRO A 330 -13.72 -43.19 8.34
N ASN A 331 -14.91 -43.73 8.33
CA ASN A 331 -15.21 -45.04 7.71
C ASN A 331 -16.03 -44.93 6.41
N ALA A 332 -16.12 -43.74 5.81
CA ALA A 332 -16.82 -43.50 4.56
C ALA A 332 -15.87 -42.97 3.48
N LEU A 333 -16.09 -43.32 2.24
CA LEU A 333 -15.46 -42.65 1.11
C LEU A 333 -16.02 -41.24 1.00
N PRO A 334 -15.16 -40.24 0.79
CA PRO A 334 -15.59 -38.84 0.73
C PRO A 334 -16.51 -38.58 -0.46
N GLN A 335 -17.54 -37.78 -0.25
CA GLN A 335 -18.46 -37.37 -1.31
C GLN A 335 -18.03 -36.05 -1.94
N ARG A 336 -17.28 -35.22 -1.20
CA ARG A 336 -16.82 -33.93 -1.66
C ARG A 336 -15.43 -33.61 -1.07
N ALA A 337 -14.65 -32.86 -1.83
CA ALA A 337 -13.47 -32.15 -1.38
C ALA A 337 -13.48 -30.77 -2.03
N HIS A 338 -13.07 -29.75 -1.27
CA HIS A 338 -13.08 -28.36 -1.66
C HIS A 338 -11.75 -27.71 -1.30
N ALA A 339 -11.28 -26.78 -2.14
CA ALA A 339 -10.17 -25.90 -1.81
C ALA A 339 -10.44 -24.47 -2.31
N ASN A 340 -9.93 -23.48 -1.58
CA ASN A 340 -9.79 -22.12 -2.06
C ASN A 340 -8.37 -21.89 -2.58
N VAL A 341 -8.27 -21.31 -3.77
CA VAL A 341 -7.01 -20.86 -4.37
C VAL A 341 -7.07 -19.35 -4.56
N ASN A 342 -6.31 -18.64 -3.74
CA ASN A 342 -6.18 -17.18 -3.87
C ASN A 342 -5.15 -16.85 -4.94
N CYS A 343 -5.56 -16.11 -5.94
CA CYS A 343 -4.69 -15.61 -6.99
C CYS A 343 -4.48 -14.10 -6.88
N ARG A 344 -3.23 -13.67 -7.00
CA ARG A 344 -2.81 -12.30 -7.20
C ARG A 344 -2.36 -12.16 -8.65
N ILE A 345 -3.24 -11.63 -9.47
CA ILE A 345 -3.13 -11.63 -10.94
C ILE A 345 -2.43 -10.35 -11.39
N LEU A 346 -1.50 -10.46 -12.34
CA LEU A 346 -0.87 -9.27 -12.93
C LEU A 346 -1.93 -8.40 -13.64
N PRO A 347 -1.86 -7.07 -13.51
CA PRO A 347 -2.79 -6.17 -14.17
C PRO A 347 -2.77 -6.38 -15.69
N GLY A 348 -3.97 -6.32 -16.29
CA GLY A 348 -4.15 -6.59 -17.72
C GLY A 348 -4.33 -8.07 -18.09
N THR A 349 -4.15 -9.02 -17.14
CA THR A 349 -4.43 -10.44 -17.37
C THR A 349 -5.90 -10.73 -17.05
N PRO A 350 -6.70 -11.22 -18.01
CA PRO A 350 -8.10 -11.54 -17.76
C PRO A 350 -8.26 -12.68 -16.74
N ILE A 351 -9.21 -12.57 -15.81
CA ILE A 351 -9.52 -13.61 -14.81
C ILE A 351 -9.81 -14.97 -15.48
N GLY A 352 -10.58 -14.94 -16.59
CA GLY A 352 -10.87 -16.16 -17.35
C GLY A 352 -9.64 -16.85 -17.94
N ALA A 353 -8.59 -16.11 -18.29
CA ALA A 353 -7.33 -16.69 -18.75
C ALA A 353 -6.60 -17.40 -17.61
N VAL A 354 -6.62 -16.83 -16.40
CA VAL A 354 -6.06 -17.48 -15.20
C VAL A 354 -6.86 -18.75 -14.85
N GLN A 355 -8.19 -18.69 -14.90
CA GLN A 355 -9.04 -19.87 -14.68
C GLN A 355 -8.70 -21.00 -15.66
N GLN A 356 -8.58 -20.68 -16.95
CA GLN A 356 -8.21 -21.67 -17.97
C GLN A 356 -6.83 -22.28 -17.70
N GLU A 357 -5.89 -21.48 -17.23
CA GLU A 357 -4.55 -21.95 -16.89
C GLU A 357 -4.57 -22.87 -15.66
N LEU A 358 -5.36 -22.54 -14.63
CA LEU A 358 -5.56 -23.42 -13.47
C LEU A 358 -6.15 -24.78 -13.91
N VAL A 359 -7.17 -24.78 -14.77
CA VAL A 359 -7.76 -26.02 -15.34
C VAL A 359 -6.71 -26.81 -16.11
N ARG A 360 -5.91 -26.18 -16.95
CA ARG A 360 -4.84 -26.80 -17.72
C ARG A 360 -3.80 -27.49 -16.84
N VAL A 361 -3.35 -26.80 -15.77
CA VAL A 361 -2.33 -27.31 -14.85
C VAL A 361 -2.86 -28.48 -14.02
N ILE A 362 -4.07 -28.35 -13.50
CA ILE A 362 -4.74 -29.41 -12.74
C ILE A 362 -4.88 -30.68 -13.59
N ALA A 363 -5.27 -30.53 -14.86
CA ALA A 363 -5.44 -31.60 -15.83
C ALA A 363 -6.30 -32.76 -15.28
N ASP A 364 -7.47 -32.43 -14.69
CA ASP A 364 -8.47 -33.39 -14.22
C ASP A 364 -9.87 -32.78 -14.40
N GLU A 365 -10.62 -33.33 -15.38
CA GLU A 365 -11.95 -32.85 -15.77
C GLU A 365 -13.03 -33.02 -14.67
N LYS A 366 -12.75 -33.79 -13.62
CA LYS A 366 -13.65 -33.97 -12.49
C LYS A 366 -13.38 -33.01 -11.33
N ILE A 367 -12.47 -32.06 -11.52
CA ILE A 367 -12.27 -30.93 -10.62
C ILE A 367 -12.87 -29.69 -11.28
N GLY A 368 -13.96 -29.19 -10.72
CA GLY A 368 -14.52 -27.91 -11.11
C GLY A 368 -13.61 -26.78 -10.62
N VAL A 369 -13.35 -25.79 -11.47
CA VAL A 369 -12.61 -24.58 -11.13
C VAL A 369 -13.47 -23.37 -11.47
N ALA A 370 -13.86 -22.61 -10.47
CA ALA A 370 -14.74 -21.44 -10.66
C ALA A 370 -14.24 -20.24 -9.86
N PRO A 371 -14.28 -19.02 -10.41
CA PRO A 371 -14.03 -17.82 -9.62
C PRO A 371 -15.10 -17.68 -8.54
N THR A 372 -14.72 -17.20 -7.36
CA THR A 372 -15.60 -16.94 -6.22
C THR A 372 -15.49 -15.51 -5.75
N GLY A 373 -16.50 -15.04 -5.01
CA GLY A 373 -16.60 -13.67 -4.56
C GLY A 373 -16.97 -12.69 -5.69
N GLU A 374 -16.80 -11.40 -5.43
CA GLU A 374 -16.90 -10.39 -6.48
C GLU A 374 -15.74 -10.56 -7.48
N PRO A 375 -15.98 -10.41 -8.78
CA PRO A 375 -14.90 -10.46 -9.76
C PRO A 375 -13.84 -9.42 -9.45
N GLY A 376 -12.59 -9.83 -9.43
CA GLY A 376 -11.45 -8.94 -9.21
C GLY A 376 -11.46 -7.80 -10.23
N MET A 377 -11.36 -6.57 -9.73
CA MET A 377 -11.41 -5.40 -10.59
C MET A 377 -10.14 -5.27 -11.40
N GLN A 378 -10.29 -5.21 -12.72
CA GLN A 378 -9.17 -4.92 -13.61
C GLN A 378 -8.77 -3.45 -13.48
N SER A 379 -7.55 -3.24 -13.02
CA SER A 379 -6.95 -1.93 -12.80
C SER A 379 -5.73 -1.79 -13.73
N PRO A 380 -5.86 -1.09 -14.87
CA PRO A 380 -4.72 -0.91 -15.76
C PRO A 380 -3.63 -0.08 -15.06
N PRO A 381 -2.34 -0.44 -15.20
CA PRO A 381 -1.25 0.33 -14.63
C PRO A 381 -1.25 1.76 -15.20
N PRO A 382 -1.17 2.79 -14.36
CA PRO A 382 -1.06 4.16 -14.85
C PRO A 382 0.31 4.39 -15.50
N PRO A 383 0.41 5.24 -16.56
CA PRO A 383 1.66 5.47 -17.29
C PRO A 383 2.67 6.27 -16.47
N LEU A 384 3.94 5.88 -16.51
CA LEU A 384 5.06 6.56 -15.84
C LEU A 384 5.68 7.66 -16.72
N SER A 385 4.86 8.56 -17.24
CA SER A 385 5.31 9.65 -18.10
C SER A 385 6.29 10.60 -17.40
N ALA A 386 7.11 11.34 -18.19
CA ALA A 386 7.99 12.38 -17.65
C ALA A 386 7.24 13.40 -16.80
N ARG A 387 6.00 13.73 -17.18
CA ARG A 387 5.11 14.61 -16.41
C ARG A 387 4.85 14.13 -14.98
N ILE A 388 4.78 12.83 -14.78
CA ILE A 388 4.62 12.25 -13.43
C ILE A 388 5.98 12.09 -12.74
N MET A 389 6.97 11.58 -13.45
CA MET A 389 8.24 11.20 -12.83
C MET A 389 9.19 12.37 -12.56
N ASP A 390 9.23 13.39 -13.43
CA ASP A 390 10.22 14.46 -13.29
C ASP A 390 9.98 15.37 -12.08
N PRO A 391 8.73 15.77 -11.73
CA PRO A 391 8.47 16.46 -10.47
C PRO A 391 8.90 15.66 -9.24
N VAL A 392 8.65 14.33 -9.22
CA VAL A 392 9.08 13.45 -8.12
C VAL A 392 10.60 13.44 -8.00
N ARG A 393 11.31 13.23 -9.10
CA ARG A 393 12.79 13.26 -9.13
C ARG A 393 13.33 14.61 -8.66
N LYS A 394 12.73 15.70 -9.12
CA LYS A 394 13.14 17.06 -8.75
C LYS A 394 13.00 17.33 -7.26
N VAL A 395 11.86 17.00 -6.67
CA VAL A 395 11.62 17.22 -5.24
C VAL A 395 12.48 16.26 -4.40
N ALA A 396 12.59 14.99 -4.79
CA ALA A 396 13.42 14.01 -4.10
C ALA A 396 14.89 14.44 -4.08
N ALA A 397 15.44 14.87 -5.22
CA ALA A 397 16.83 15.34 -5.31
C ALA A 397 17.08 16.58 -4.45
N ALA A 398 16.10 17.48 -4.33
CA ALA A 398 16.21 18.68 -3.48
C ALA A 398 16.16 18.37 -1.99
N LEU A 399 15.33 17.39 -1.58
CA LEU A 399 15.16 17.02 -0.18
C LEU A 399 16.18 15.99 0.30
N TRP A 400 16.55 15.05 -0.56
CA TRP A 400 17.42 13.91 -0.24
C TRP A 400 18.44 13.69 -1.37
N PRO A 401 19.52 14.46 -1.42
CA PRO A 401 20.55 14.33 -2.47
C PRO A 401 21.08 12.89 -2.54
N GLY A 402 21.06 12.32 -3.73
CA GLY A 402 21.51 10.94 -3.98
C GLY A 402 20.43 9.86 -3.88
N VAL A 403 19.21 10.19 -3.44
CA VAL A 403 18.07 9.27 -3.47
C VAL A 403 17.66 9.00 -4.92
N ILE A 404 17.48 7.74 -5.26
CA ILE A 404 16.93 7.35 -6.56
C ILE A 404 15.40 7.18 -6.47
N VAL A 405 14.69 7.56 -7.53
CA VAL A 405 13.24 7.36 -7.65
C VAL A 405 13.00 6.05 -8.38
N VAL A 406 12.31 5.14 -7.71
CA VAL A 406 12.09 3.76 -8.14
C VAL A 406 10.61 3.53 -8.43
N PRO A 407 10.20 3.26 -9.67
CA PRO A 407 8.84 2.81 -9.94
C PRO A 407 8.60 1.45 -9.26
N THR A 408 7.37 1.21 -8.82
CA THR A 408 7.02 -0.08 -8.22
C THR A 408 5.58 -0.47 -8.54
N MET A 409 5.27 -1.74 -8.33
CA MET A 409 3.92 -2.29 -8.36
C MET A 409 3.68 -3.05 -7.06
N THR A 410 2.58 -2.75 -6.35
CA THR A 410 2.25 -3.53 -5.16
C THR A 410 1.67 -4.90 -5.52
N THR A 411 1.96 -5.88 -4.68
CA THR A 411 1.33 -7.20 -4.73
C THR A 411 0.00 -7.24 -3.98
N GLY A 412 -0.29 -6.20 -3.19
CA GLY A 412 -1.57 -5.93 -2.55
C GLY A 412 -2.54 -5.20 -3.48
N ALA A 413 -3.54 -4.57 -2.88
CA ALA A 413 -4.50 -3.71 -3.56
C ALA A 413 -4.81 -2.50 -2.66
N THR A 414 -5.15 -1.37 -3.26
CA THR A 414 -5.55 -0.14 -2.58
C THR A 414 -6.84 0.41 -3.21
N ASP A 415 -7.37 1.51 -2.67
CA ASP A 415 -8.45 2.27 -3.30
C ASP A 415 -8.10 2.75 -4.72
N GLY A 416 -6.82 2.83 -5.04
CA GLY A 416 -6.31 3.20 -6.37
C GLY A 416 -6.86 2.34 -7.50
N ARG A 417 -7.15 1.06 -7.24
CA ARG A 417 -7.74 0.15 -8.24
C ARG A 417 -9.07 0.65 -8.80
N PHE A 418 -9.92 1.25 -7.96
CA PHE A 418 -11.23 1.75 -8.36
C PHE A 418 -11.09 2.98 -9.27
N LEU A 419 -10.17 3.88 -8.94
CA LEU A 419 -9.89 5.07 -9.75
C LEU A 419 -9.23 4.72 -11.08
N ASN A 420 -8.22 3.85 -11.09
CA ASN A 420 -7.59 3.35 -12.31
C ASN A 420 -8.61 2.68 -13.24
N ALA A 421 -9.50 1.85 -12.70
CA ALA A 421 -10.58 1.21 -13.45
C ALA A 421 -11.59 2.23 -14.01
N ALA A 422 -11.80 3.35 -13.31
CA ALA A 422 -12.63 4.46 -13.75
C ALA A 422 -11.91 5.43 -14.74
N GLY A 423 -10.66 5.14 -15.10
CA GLY A 423 -9.87 5.95 -16.03
C GLY A 423 -9.18 7.16 -15.38
N ILE A 424 -9.02 7.17 -14.07
CA ILE A 424 -8.27 8.18 -13.32
C ILE A 424 -6.93 7.55 -12.89
N PRO A 425 -5.81 7.83 -13.59
CA PRO A 425 -4.50 7.31 -13.24
C PRO A 425 -4.15 7.60 -11.78
N THR A 426 -3.81 6.57 -11.00
CA THR A 426 -3.57 6.71 -9.56
C THR A 426 -2.19 6.20 -9.20
N TYR A 427 -1.43 7.03 -8.49
CA TYR A 427 -0.04 6.76 -8.10
C TYR A 427 0.08 6.72 -6.59
N GLY A 428 0.72 5.67 -6.05
CA GLY A 428 1.09 5.63 -4.64
C GLY A 428 2.40 6.40 -4.43
N LEU A 429 2.38 7.40 -3.52
CA LEU A 429 3.54 8.26 -3.30
C LEU A 429 3.43 9.00 -1.96
N SER A 430 4.31 8.69 -1.00
CA SER A 430 4.22 9.29 0.34
C SER A 430 5.43 10.14 0.76
N GLY A 431 6.64 9.82 0.32
CA GLY A 431 7.87 10.42 0.85
C GLY A 431 8.16 10.03 2.30
N MET A 432 7.48 9.02 2.83
CA MET A 432 7.68 8.45 4.16
C MET A 432 8.65 7.26 4.07
N PHE A 433 9.78 7.37 4.75
CA PHE A 433 10.84 6.36 4.69
C PHE A 433 10.69 5.35 5.82
N HIS A 434 10.87 4.07 5.50
CA HIS A 434 10.79 2.96 6.43
C HIS A 434 12.13 2.24 6.55
N ASP A 435 12.38 1.69 7.72
CA ASP A 435 13.48 0.74 7.95
C ASP A 435 13.09 -0.67 7.46
N ALA A 436 14.02 -1.63 7.61
CA ALA A 436 13.81 -3.01 7.17
C ALA A 436 12.65 -3.73 7.88
N GLU A 437 12.25 -3.28 9.09
CA GLU A 437 11.09 -3.84 9.81
C GLU A 437 9.76 -3.27 9.33
N GLY A 438 9.79 -2.17 8.59
CA GLY A 438 8.60 -1.48 8.08
C GLY A 438 7.70 -0.88 9.17
N PRO A 439 6.52 -0.39 8.76
CA PRO A 439 5.57 0.28 9.66
C PRO A 439 4.78 -0.68 10.55
N ARG A 440 4.84 -1.97 10.30
CA ARG A 440 3.98 -3.00 10.94
C ARG A 440 2.48 -2.74 10.71
N ALA A 441 2.13 -2.23 9.53
CA ALA A 441 0.73 -2.09 9.12
C ALA A 441 -0.03 -3.40 9.32
N HIS A 442 -1.29 -3.34 9.76
CA HIS A 442 -2.14 -4.46 10.18
C HIS A 442 -1.62 -5.28 11.39
N GLY A 443 -0.37 -5.08 11.79
CA GLY A 443 0.28 -5.78 12.90
C GLY A 443 0.02 -5.14 14.27
N LEU A 444 0.61 -5.77 15.31
CA LEU A 444 0.62 -5.22 16.66
C LEU A 444 1.65 -4.08 16.76
N ASN A 445 1.29 -3.04 17.51
CA ASN A 445 2.15 -1.88 17.73
C ASN A 445 2.60 -1.23 16.41
N GLU A 446 1.65 -1.03 15.48
CA GLU A 446 1.85 -0.25 14.27
C GLU A 446 2.50 1.09 14.60
N ARG A 447 3.43 1.52 13.74
CA ARG A 447 4.30 2.65 14.05
C ARG A 447 4.76 3.41 12.80
N ILE A 448 5.10 4.68 13.00
CA ILE A 448 5.81 5.48 12.02
C ILE A 448 6.90 6.30 12.70
N ARG A 449 8.07 6.45 12.07
CA ARG A 449 9.10 7.37 12.60
C ARG A 449 8.60 8.81 12.51
N VAL A 450 8.79 9.58 13.57
CA VAL A 450 8.43 11.00 13.58
C VAL A 450 9.09 11.72 12.41
N ILE A 451 10.40 11.51 12.22
CA ILE A 451 11.15 12.12 11.10
C ILE A 451 10.61 11.69 9.73
N SER A 452 10.16 10.45 9.59
CA SER A 452 9.59 9.92 8.35
C SER A 452 8.27 10.61 8.01
N LEU A 453 7.39 10.76 8.99
CA LEU A 453 6.12 11.48 8.84
C LEU A 453 6.37 12.96 8.45
N MET A 454 7.36 13.63 9.09
CA MET A 454 7.71 15.01 8.76
C MET A 454 8.35 15.13 7.37
N ASN A 455 9.11 14.14 6.93
CA ASN A 455 9.65 14.07 5.57
C ASN A 455 8.52 13.93 4.54
N GLY A 456 7.58 13.02 4.77
CA GLY A 456 6.38 12.87 3.93
C GLY A 456 5.57 14.16 3.88
N ARG A 457 5.34 14.81 5.03
CA ARG A 457 4.65 16.10 5.12
C ARG A 457 5.31 17.17 4.24
N ARG A 458 6.64 17.26 4.25
CA ARG A 458 7.41 18.22 3.45
C ARG A 458 7.37 17.84 1.97
N PHE A 459 7.60 16.59 1.66
CA PHE A 459 7.64 16.09 0.29
C PHE A 459 6.30 16.25 -0.43
N LEU A 460 5.20 15.77 0.18
CA LEU A 460 3.87 15.85 -0.40
C LEU A 460 3.39 17.31 -0.55
N TYR A 461 3.76 18.18 0.37
CA TYR A 461 3.48 19.61 0.22
C TYR A 461 4.15 20.20 -1.04
N GLU A 462 5.42 19.92 -1.28
CA GLU A 462 6.15 20.44 -2.44
C GLU A 462 5.69 19.82 -3.75
N ILE A 463 5.46 18.49 -3.76
CA ILE A 463 5.08 17.78 -5.00
C ILE A 463 3.68 18.18 -5.47
N VAL A 464 2.72 18.34 -4.56
CA VAL A 464 1.37 18.78 -4.88
C VAL A 464 1.38 20.22 -5.44
N LYS A 465 2.22 21.10 -4.89
CA LYS A 465 2.43 22.46 -5.47
C LYS A 465 2.91 22.40 -6.91
N LEU A 466 3.88 21.53 -7.21
CA LEU A 466 4.38 21.37 -8.58
C LEU A 466 3.27 20.85 -9.50
N TYR A 467 2.68 19.72 -9.19
CA TYR A 467 1.62 19.11 -10.02
C TYR A 467 0.42 20.03 -10.23
N SER A 468 0.04 20.81 -9.22
CA SER A 468 -1.10 21.72 -9.33
C SER A 468 -0.82 22.96 -10.20
N ASN A 469 0.45 23.26 -10.50
CA ASN A 469 0.87 24.40 -11.32
C ASN A 469 1.37 24.03 -12.72
N GLU A 470 1.60 22.74 -13.00
CA GLU A 470 2.02 22.29 -14.33
C GLU A 470 0.93 22.51 -15.38
N PRO A 471 1.36 22.79 -16.66
CA PRO A 471 0.45 23.00 -17.77
C PRO A 471 -0.38 21.79 -18.15
#